data_565efa301e85161727d59bda3a0b9061
#
_entry.id   565efa301e85161727d59bda3a0b9061
#
_cell.length_a   1.000
_cell.length_b   1.000
_cell.length_c   1.000
_cell.angle_alpha   90.00
_cell.angle_beta   90.00
_cell.angle_gamma   90.00
#
_symmetry.space_group_name_H-M   'P 1'
#
loop_
_entity.id
_entity.type
_entity.pdbx_description
1 polymer ?
#
loop_
_entity_poly.entity_id
_entity_poly.type
_entity_poly.pdbx_seq_one_letter_code
_entity_poly.pdbx_strand_id
1 'polypeptide(L)'
;MSVWVCGEVLIDILPSGPVVGGGPANTAKALARLGHDVHFIDGISSDAFGQSARSELLNDGVNLDLALASDKPTCTATVTLDAAGGASYEFLIDGTATFDFAASWLPDPYRYQPQVLHIGTLVSVIEPGASALYDWAMQVTELAPIVFDPNIRPSVMPDRDLYEAAVEKWAALSAVIKVSDDDLAWLFPQASIEDVANRWINDGAFLVVVTRGANGLVGYTSDGRVEVPGVKVDVVDTVGAGDTVGAIVVEAMLAHGLVELRGDLLRGVLTRAAAAAAITCSRKGAQPPYKHELPIIEAGK
;
A
#
# COMPACT_ATOMS: atom_id res chain seq x y z
N MET A 1 -14.95 2.08 14.70
CA MET A 1 -14.03 3.03 14.02
C MET A 1 -13.11 2.20 13.14
N SER A 2 -13.15 2.40 11.84
CA SER A 2 -12.55 1.49 10.87
C SER A 2 -11.39 2.13 10.10
N VAL A 3 -10.50 1.28 9.61
CA VAL A 3 -9.44 1.63 8.65
C VAL A 3 -9.99 1.38 7.25
N TRP A 4 -9.87 2.35 6.39
CA TRP A 4 -10.18 2.19 4.99
C TRP A 4 -8.92 1.90 4.18
N VAL A 5 -8.98 0.88 3.35
CA VAL A 5 -7.94 0.56 2.38
C VAL A 5 -8.58 0.59 1.00
N CYS A 6 -8.13 1.53 0.17
CA CYS A 6 -8.65 1.73 -1.18
C CYS A 6 -7.57 1.45 -2.21
N GLY A 7 -7.91 0.63 -3.20
CA GLY A 7 -7.01 0.30 -4.29
C GLY A 7 -7.22 -1.11 -4.82
N GLU A 8 -6.39 -1.51 -5.76
CA GLU A 8 -6.61 -2.73 -6.52
C GLU A 8 -6.50 -4.02 -5.70
N VAL A 9 -7.42 -4.94 -6.01
CA VAL A 9 -7.22 -6.39 -5.92
C VAL A 9 -7.18 -6.97 -7.34
N LEU A 10 -6.17 -7.76 -7.62
CA LEU A 10 -5.94 -8.36 -8.95
C LEU A 10 -5.50 -9.82 -8.82
N ILE A 11 -5.39 -10.52 -9.94
CA ILE A 11 -4.84 -11.86 -9.98
C ILE A 11 -3.52 -11.86 -10.74
N ASP A 12 -2.46 -12.26 -10.05
CA ASP A 12 -1.17 -12.58 -10.65
C ASP A 12 -1.24 -13.96 -11.29
N ILE A 13 -1.18 -14.04 -12.61
CA ILE A 13 -1.17 -15.31 -13.36
C ILE A 13 0.28 -15.74 -13.52
N LEU A 14 0.74 -16.55 -12.59
CA LEU A 14 2.09 -17.10 -12.54
C LEU A 14 2.16 -18.43 -13.30
N PRO A 15 3.35 -18.89 -13.75
CA PRO A 15 3.52 -20.25 -14.28
C PRO A 15 3.07 -21.35 -13.33
N SER A 16 3.07 -21.09 -12.01
CA SER A 16 2.60 -22.03 -10.98
C SER A 16 1.09 -21.98 -10.72
N GLY A 17 0.36 -21.11 -11.40
CA GLY A 17 -1.08 -20.89 -11.25
C GLY A 17 -1.43 -19.48 -10.76
N PRO A 18 -2.72 -19.14 -10.76
CA PRO A 18 -3.21 -17.81 -10.35
C PRO A 18 -3.06 -17.60 -8.84
N VAL A 19 -2.70 -16.40 -8.43
CA VAL A 19 -2.55 -15.97 -7.04
C VAL A 19 -3.23 -14.60 -6.87
N VAL A 20 -3.93 -14.42 -5.77
CA VAL A 20 -4.51 -13.11 -5.43
C VAL A 20 -3.39 -12.15 -5.06
N GLY A 21 -3.39 -10.98 -5.69
CA GLY A 21 -2.40 -9.92 -5.54
C GLY A 21 -3.05 -8.55 -5.44
N GLY A 22 -2.23 -7.51 -5.54
CA GLY A 22 -2.59 -6.11 -5.36
C GLY A 22 -2.02 -5.53 -4.07
N GLY A 23 -1.25 -4.45 -4.16
CA GLY A 23 -0.62 -3.81 -2.99
C GLY A 23 -1.63 -3.42 -1.92
N PRO A 24 -2.71 -2.69 -2.25
CA PRO A 24 -3.75 -2.36 -1.28
C PRO A 24 -4.45 -3.59 -0.68
N ALA A 25 -4.74 -4.62 -1.47
CA ALA A 25 -5.32 -5.87 -0.95
C ALA A 25 -4.38 -6.55 0.06
N ASN A 26 -3.07 -6.57 -0.21
CA ASN A 26 -2.06 -7.08 0.72
C ASN A 26 -2.00 -6.26 2.02
N THR A 27 -2.07 -4.93 1.91
CA THR A 27 -2.11 -4.04 3.09
C THR A 27 -3.37 -4.28 3.92
N ALA A 28 -4.54 -4.46 3.27
CA ALA A 28 -5.79 -4.76 3.96
C ALA A 28 -5.70 -6.08 4.74
N LYS A 29 -5.17 -7.14 4.12
CA LYS A 29 -4.91 -8.43 4.77
C LYS A 29 -3.97 -8.28 5.96
N ALA A 30 -2.88 -7.52 5.81
CA ALA A 30 -1.92 -7.28 6.88
C ALA A 30 -2.58 -6.59 8.08
N LEU A 31 -3.34 -5.52 7.86
CA LEU A 31 -4.05 -4.80 8.91
C LEU A 31 -5.11 -5.65 9.61
N ALA A 32 -5.86 -6.47 8.87
CA ALA A 32 -6.85 -7.37 9.44
C ALA A 32 -6.18 -8.45 10.32
N ARG A 33 -5.04 -9.03 9.90
CA ARG A 33 -4.25 -9.98 10.70
C ARG A 33 -3.63 -9.34 11.95
N LEU A 34 -3.42 -8.02 11.94
CA LEU A 34 -3.03 -7.25 13.13
C LEU A 34 -4.21 -6.97 14.07
N GLY A 35 -5.44 -7.31 13.68
CA GLY A 35 -6.64 -7.21 14.50
C GLY A 35 -7.40 -5.90 14.34
N HIS A 36 -7.17 -5.15 13.25
CA HIS A 36 -7.93 -3.93 12.95
C HIS A 36 -9.22 -4.22 12.21
N ASP A 37 -10.21 -3.37 12.40
CA ASP A 37 -11.46 -3.35 11.62
C ASP A 37 -11.19 -2.66 10.27
N VAL A 38 -11.01 -3.47 9.22
CA VAL A 38 -10.54 -3.02 7.90
C VAL A 38 -11.66 -3.14 6.88
N HIS A 39 -12.02 -2.05 6.23
CA HIS A 39 -12.91 -2.05 5.08
C HIS A 39 -12.11 -1.83 3.80
N PHE A 40 -12.25 -2.76 2.87
CA PHE A 40 -11.62 -2.68 1.56
C PHE A 40 -12.56 -2.02 0.55
N ILE A 41 -12.03 -1.05 -0.21
CA ILE A 41 -12.78 -0.24 -1.17
C ILE A 41 -12.18 -0.46 -2.56
N ASP A 42 -12.86 -1.26 -3.37
CA ASP A 42 -12.51 -1.56 -4.76
C ASP A 42 -13.74 -2.11 -5.48
N GLY A 43 -13.70 -2.16 -6.80
CA GLY A 43 -14.63 -2.96 -7.59
C GLY A 43 -14.15 -4.41 -7.65
N ILE A 44 -14.94 -5.35 -7.15
CA ILE A 44 -14.62 -6.80 -7.17
C ILE A 44 -15.56 -7.50 -8.13
N SER A 45 -14.97 -8.18 -9.13
CA SER A 45 -15.72 -8.93 -10.14
C SER A 45 -16.55 -10.07 -9.54
N SER A 46 -17.66 -10.40 -10.22
CA SER A 46 -18.47 -11.59 -9.97
C SER A 46 -17.90 -12.86 -10.67
N ASP A 47 -16.83 -12.75 -11.46
CA ASP A 47 -16.18 -13.89 -12.12
C ASP A 47 -15.43 -14.81 -11.13
N ALA A 48 -14.86 -15.91 -11.63
CA ALA A 48 -14.18 -16.89 -10.77
C ALA A 48 -12.94 -16.30 -10.05
N PHE A 49 -12.23 -15.38 -10.68
CA PHE A 49 -11.07 -14.69 -10.08
C PHE A 49 -11.51 -13.70 -9.01
N GLY A 50 -12.55 -12.92 -9.26
CA GLY A 50 -13.11 -12.01 -8.26
C GLY A 50 -13.68 -12.75 -7.06
N GLN A 51 -14.30 -13.94 -7.27
CA GLN A 51 -14.74 -14.80 -6.17
C GLN A 51 -13.56 -15.33 -5.34
N SER A 52 -12.44 -15.69 -5.97
CA SER A 52 -11.21 -16.09 -5.27
C SER A 52 -10.65 -14.94 -4.44
N ALA A 53 -10.55 -13.73 -5.02
CA ALA A 53 -10.10 -12.52 -4.33
C ALA A 53 -10.98 -12.20 -3.12
N ARG A 54 -12.30 -12.21 -3.32
CA ARG A 54 -13.29 -12.00 -2.25
C ARG A 54 -13.13 -13.01 -1.11
N SER A 55 -13.00 -14.29 -1.45
CA SER A 55 -12.86 -15.37 -0.47
C SER A 55 -11.58 -15.22 0.35
N GLU A 56 -10.45 -14.86 -0.29
CA GLU A 56 -9.17 -14.67 0.39
C GLU A 56 -9.22 -13.48 1.35
N LEU A 57 -9.74 -12.34 0.92
CA LEU A 57 -9.88 -11.15 1.75
C LEU A 57 -10.77 -11.41 2.97
N LEU A 58 -11.93 -12.03 2.77
CA LEU A 58 -12.85 -12.39 3.86
C LEU A 58 -12.22 -13.39 4.85
N ASN A 59 -11.46 -14.38 4.37
CA ASN A 59 -10.78 -15.35 5.21
C ASN A 59 -9.71 -14.71 6.10
N ASP A 60 -9.09 -13.61 5.64
CA ASP A 60 -8.14 -12.83 6.45
C ASP A 60 -8.84 -11.81 7.37
N GLY A 61 -10.18 -11.73 7.35
CA GLY A 61 -10.96 -10.85 8.21
C GLY A 61 -11.18 -9.45 7.67
N VAL A 62 -10.92 -9.22 6.38
CA VAL A 62 -11.18 -7.93 5.72
C VAL A 62 -12.69 -7.79 5.45
N ASN A 63 -13.28 -6.65 5.82
CA ASN A 63 -14.67 -6.34 5.54
C ASN A 63 -14.83 -5.80 4.10
N LEU A 64 -15.77 -6.35 3.35
CA LEU A 64 -16.05 -5.98 1.96
C LEU A 64 -17.40 -5.26 1.78
N ASP A 65 -18.00 -4.77 2.84
CA ASP A 65 -19.31 -4.07 2.78
C ASP A 65 -19.25 -2.75 2.01
N LEU A 66 -18.05 -2.17 1.86
CA LEU A 66 -17.81 -0.96 1.08
C LEU A 66 -17.21 -1.26 -0.32
N ALA A 67 -17.02 -2.52 -0.67
CA ALA A 67 -16.58 -2.92 -2.00
C ALA A 67 -17.76 -3.01 -2.97
N LEU A 68 -17.56 -2.54 -4.21
CA LEU A 68 -18.56 -2.64 -5.27
C LEU A 68 -18.54 -4.06 -5.88
N ALA A 69 -19.68 -4.74 -5.89
CA ALA A 69 -19.83 -5.94 -6.72
C ALA A 69 -19.99 -5.54 -8.19
N SER A 70 -19.18 -6.10 -9.09
CA SER A 70 -19.11 -5.71 -10.50
C SER A 70 -19.21 -6.92 -11.41
N ASP A 71 -19.89 -6.76 -12.55
CA ASP A 71 -19.94 -7.78 -13.61
C ASP A 71 -18.79 -7.59 -14.65
N LYS A 72 -17.95 -6.55 -14.49
CA LYS A 72 -16.74 -6.36 -15.28
C LYS A 72 -15.70 -7.43 -14.90
N PRO A 73 -14.79 -7.81 -15.83
CA PRO A 73 -13.77 -8.83 -15.55
C PRO A 73 -12.81 -8.39 -14.42
N THR A 74 -12.23 -9.38 -13.76
CA THR A 74 -11.16 -9.14 -12.78
C THR A 74 -9.89 -8.62 -13.49
N CYS A 75 -9.22 -7.65 -12.90
CA CYS A 75 -7.88 -7.21 -13.32
C CYS A 75 -6.88 -8.35 -13.14
N THR A 76 -6.02 -8.59 -14.13
CA THR A 76 -4.98 -9.62 -14.08
C THR A 76 -3.61 -9.06 -14.47
N ALA A 77 -2.56 -9.61 -13.85
CA ALA A 77 -1.17 -9.41 -14.25
C ALA A 77 -0.58 -10.77 -14.64
N THR A 78 -0.36 -10.98 -15.94
CA THR A 78 0.23 -12.22 -16.45
C THR A 78 1.75 -12.12 -16.43
N VAL A 79 2.39 -13.04 -15.73
CA VAL A 79 3.85 -13.13 -15.64
C VAL A 79 4.37 -14.15 -16.64
N THR A 80 5.23 -13.69 -17.56
CA THR A 80 5.96 -14.55 -18.49
C THR A 80 7.44 -14.51 -18.15
N LEU A 81 8.08 -15.69 -18.12
CA LEU A 81 9.53 -15.79 -17.91
C LEU A 81 10.23 -16.00 -19.25
N ASP A 82 11.25 -15.24 -19.52
CA ASP A 82 12.11 -15.45 -20.67
C ASP A 82 13.09 -16.64 -20.43
N ALA A 83 13.85 -17.00 -21.46
CA ALA A 83 14.81 -18.12 -21.40
C ALA A 83 15.97 -17.88 -20.40
N ALA A 84 16.20 -16.64 -19.97
CA ALA A 84 17.21 -16.25 -18.98
C ALA A 84 16.62 -16.11 -17.57
N GLY A 85 15.28 -16.33 -17.40
CA GLY A 85 14.57 -16.20 -16.14
C GLY A 85 14.10 -14.77 -15.85
N GLY A 86 14.23 -13.85 -16.80
CA GLY A 86 13.67 -12.49 -16.70
C GLY A 86 12.15 -12.50 -16.74
N ALA A 87 11.50 -11.83 -15.78
CA ALA A 87 10.06 -11.73 -15.72
C ALA A 87 9.56 -10.52 -16.52
N SER A 88 8.54 -10.73 -17.36
CA SER A 88 7.74 -9.67 -17.97
C SER A 88 6.30 -9.76 -17.52
N TYR A 89 5.63 -8.62 -17.39
CA TYR A 89 4.27 -8.51 -16.90
C TYR A 89 3.37 -7.92 -17.99
N GLU A 90 2.24 -8.57 -18.24
CA GLU A 90 1.17 -8.07 -19.08
C GLU A 90 -0.07 -7.86 -18.22
N PHE A 91 -0.57 -6.61 -18.18
CA PHE A 91 -1.71 -6.23 -17.35
C PHE A 91 -2.98 -6.12 -18.19
N LEU A 92 -4.05 -6.77 -17.76
CA LEU A 92 -5.41 -6.51 -18.23
C LEU A 92 -6.05 -5.50 -17.26
N ILE A 93 -6.09 -4.24 -17.66
CA ILE A 93 -6.57 -3.11 -16.86
C ILE A 93 -7.89 -2.57 -17.41
N ASP A 94 -7.93 -2.29 -18.71
CA ASP A 94 -9.05 -1.61 -19.35
C ASP A 94 -10.36 -2.40 -19.22
N GLY A 95 -11.39 -1.70 -18.74
CA GLY A 95 -12.72 -2.28 -18.59
C GLY A 95 -12.85 -3.30 -17.48
N THR A 96 -11.89 -3.39 -16.55
CA THR A 96 -11.95 -4.27 -15.39
C THR A 96 -12.74 -3.65 -14.23
N ALA A 97 -13.08 -4.46 -13.24
CA ALA A 97 -13.84 -4.04 -12.07
C ALA A 97 -13.06 -3.04 -11.21
N THR A 98 -11.77 -3.29 -11.02
CA THR A 98 -10.87 -2.58 -10.11
C THR A 98 -10.67 -1.10 -10.42
N PHE A 99 -10.68 -0.69 -11.69
CA PHE A 99 -10.39 0.70 -12.07
C PHE A 99 -11.65 1.51 -12.41
N ASP A 100 -12.83 0.99 -12.06
CA ASP A 100 -14.13 1.60 -12.35
C ASP A 100 -14.64 2.50 -11.21
N PHE A 101 -13.74 3.30 -10.64
CA PHE A 101 -14.10 4.19 -9.55
C PHE A 101 -14.99 5.34 -10.04
N ALA A 102 -16.06 5.61 -9.28
CA ALA A 102 -16.98 6.69 -9.54
C ALA A 102 -17.60 7.21 -8.25
N ALA A 103 -17.88 8.52 -8.19
CA ALA A 103 -18.50 9.16 -7.04
C ALA A 103 -19.85 8.56 -6.66
N SER A 104 -20.54 7.89 -7.60
CA SER A 104 -21.86 7.30 -7.38
C SER A 104 -21.87 6.11 -6.41
N TRP A 105 -20.73 5.46 -6.18
CA TRP A 105 -20.64 4.29 -5.31
C TRP A 105 -19.55 4.38 -4.23
N LEU A 106 -18.60 5.30 -4.35
CA LEU A 106 -17.60 5.53 -3.31
C LEU A 106 -18.30 5.88 -1.99
N PRO A 107 -17.86 5.30 -0.86
CA PRO A 107 -18.53 5.49 0.42
C PRO A 107 -18.45 6.94 0.91
N ASP A 108 -19.54 7.44 1.46
CA ASP A 108 -19.63 8.78 2.05
C ASP A 108 -18.76 8.85 3.33
N PRO A 109 -17.65 9.61 3.34
CA PRO A 109 -16.76 9.66 4.49
C PRO A 109 -17.41 10.30 5.72
N TYR A 110 -18.35 11.22 5.54
CA TYR A 110 -19.04 11.88 6.65
C TYR A 110 -20.01 10.94 7.37
N ARG A 111 -20.55 9.95 6.65
CA ARG A 111 -21.43 8.93 7.21
C ARG A 111 -20.64 7.85 7.96
N TYR A 112 -19.54 7.37 7.40
CA TYR A 112 -18.79 6.21 7.93
C TYR A 112 -17.64 6.60 8.85
N GLN A 113 -17.08 7.81 8.72
CA GLN A 113 -16.02 8.38 9.57
C GLN A 113 -14.81 7.45 9.78
N PRO A 114 -14.02 7.20 8.72
CA PRO A 114 -12.82 6.39 8.83
C PRO A 114 -11.80 7.03 9.79
N GLN A 115 -10.93 6.23 10.38
CA GLN A 115 -9.79 6.71 11.17
C GLN A 115 -8.55 7.01 10.32
N VAL A 116 -8.37 6.26 9.25
CA VAL A 116 -7.26 6.36 8.30
C VAL A 116 -7.76 5.88 6.94
N LEU A 117 -7.33 6.51 5.87
CA LEU A 117 -7.43 6.01 4.51
C LEU A 117 -6.02 5.60 4.04
N HIS A 118 -5.80 4.32 3.78
CA HIS A 118 -4.63 3.85 3.01
C HIS A 118 -5.03 3.75 1.54
N ILE A 119 -4.23 4.35 0.65
CA ILE A 119 -4.47 4.35 -0.79
C ILE A 119 -3.15 4.30 -1.55
N GLY A 120 -3.17 3.76 -2.76
CA GLY A 120 -1.96 3.81 -3.60
C GLY A 120 -1.97 2.83 -4.74
N THR A 121 -0.82 2.68 -5.31
CA THR A 121 -0.50 1.87 -6.46
C THR A 121 -1.25 2.32 -7.74
N LEU A 122 -1.66 1.41 -8.60
CA LEU A 122 -2.21 1.71 -9.93
C LEU A 122 -3.49 2.55 -9.91
N VAL A 123 -4.33 2.43 -8.87
CA VAL A 123 -5.57 3.21 -8.78
C VAL A 123 -5.33 4.72 -8.64
N SER A 124 -4.12 5.10 -8.23
CA SER A 124 -3.73 6.51 -8.13
C SER A 124 -3.37 7.16 -9.48
N VAL A 125 -3.20 6.35 -10.53
CA VAL A 125 -2.71 6.81 -11.85
C VAL A 125 -3.58 6.37 -13.02
N ILE A 126 -4.43 5.35 -12.88
CA ILE A 126 -5.27 4.84 -13.98
C ILE A 126 -6.56 5.65 -14.08
N GLU A 127 -6.67 6.41 -15.16
CA GLU A 127 -7.86 7.22 -15.45
C GLU A 127 -8.99 6.39 -16.11
N PRO A 128 -10.27 6.79 -15.94
CA PRO A 128 -10.78 7.99 -15.22
C PRO A 128 -10.93 7.77 -13.70
N GLY A 129 -10.67 6.59 -13.19
CA GLY A 129 -10.85 6.21 -11.80
C GLY A 129 -9.97 7.03 -10.85
N ALA A 130 -8.72 7.32 -11.24
CA ALA A 130 -7.78 8.08 -10.42
C ALA A 130 -8.29 9.49 -10.09
N SER A 131 -8.89 10.19 -11.06
CA SER A 131 -9.49 11.51 -10.83
C SER A 131 -10.69 11.44 -9.88
N ALA A 132 -11.58 10.45 -10.07
CA ALA A 132 -12.73 10.27 -9.17
C ALA A 132 -12.31 9.94 -7.73
N LEU A 133 -11.27 9.10 -7.58
CA LEU A 133 -10.69 8.76 -6.28
C LEU A 133 -10.04 9.97 -5.61
N TYR A 134 -9.32 10.79 -6.36
CA TYR A 134 -8.67 11.97 -5.81
C TYR A 134 -9.70 12.97 -5.26
N ASP A 135 -10.77 13.26 -6.01
CA ASP A 135 -11.83 14.16 -5.59
C ASP A 135 -12.57 13.64 -4.34
N TRP A 136 -12.74 12.32 -4.25
CA TRP A 136 -13.28 11.67 -3.07
C TRP A 136 -12.31 11.70 -1.88
N ALA A 137 -11.02 11.43 -2.10
CA ALA A 137 -10.00 11.45 -1.07
C ALA A 137 -9.82 12.85 -0.45
N MET A 138 -10.01 13.93 -1.21
CA MET A 138 -10.03 15.28 -0.65
C MET A 138 -11.12 15.46 0.42
N GLN A 139 -12.29 14.82 0.28
CA GLN A 139 -13.32 14.84 1.32
C GLN A 139 -12.89 14.02 2.55
N VAL A 140 -12.16 12.91 2.34
CA VAL A 140 -11.64 12.08 3.45
C VAL A 140 -10.63 12.86 4.29
N THR A 141 -9.78 13.72 3.69
CA THR A 141 -8.77 14.49 4.45
C THR A 141 -9.37 15.43 5.48
N GLU A 142 -10.64 15.83 5.34
CA GLU A 142 -11.32 16.63 6.36
C GLU A 142 -11.59 15.86 7.66
N LEU A 143 -11.52 14.53 7.63
CA LEU A 143 -11.90 13.64 8.73
C LEU A 143 -10.78 12.72 9.19
N ALA A 144 -9.92 12.27 8.28
CA ALA A 144 -8.91 11.26 8.53
C ALA A 144 -7.63 11.50 7.72
N PRO A 145 -6.45 11.16 8.27
CA PRO A 145 -5.21 11.21 7.52
C PRO A 145 -5.17 10.16 6.42
N ILE A 146 -4.48 10.51 5.32
CA ILE A 146 -4.20 9.61 4.21
C ILE A 146 -2.79 9.05 4.36
N VAL A 147 -2.65 7.74 4.16
CA VAL A 147 -1.39 7.02 3.98
C VAL A 147 -1.31 6.60 2.51
N PHE A 148 -0.34 7.14 1.80
CA PHE A 148 -0.15 6.91 0.37
C PHE A 148 1.06 6.02 0.10
N ASP A 149 0.85 4.98 -0.72
CA ASP A 149 1.92 4.11 -1.24
C ASP A 149 1.92 4.16 -2.77
N PRO A 150 2.77 4.95 -3.42
CA PRO A 150 2.81 5.04 -4.88
C PRO A 150 3.10 3.72 -5.56
N ASN A 151 3.98 2.87 -4.99
CA ASN A 151 4.30 1.52 -5.45
C ASN A 151 4.35 1.40 -6.97
N ILE A 152 5.32 2.09 -7.56
CA ILE A 152 5.43 2.43 -8.99
C ILE A 152 5.45 1.20 -9.90
N ARG A 153 4.72 1.26 -11.02
CA ARG A 153 4.66 0.23 -12.04
C ARG A 153 4.96 0.80 -13.43
N PRO A 154 6.23 0.98 -13.83
CA PRO A 154 6.60 1.55 -15.12
C PRO A 154 6.09 0.74 -16.32
N SER A 155 5.87 -0.55 -16.14
CA SER A 155 5.29 -1.42 -17.19
C SER A 155 3.84 -1.09 -17.53
N VAL A 156 3.11 -0.47 -16.60
CA VAL A 156 1.72 -0.01 -16.79
C VAL A 156 1.67 1.41 -17.31
N MET A 157 2.43 2.30 -16.73
CA MET A 157 2.55 3.71 -17.15
C MET A 157 4.03 4.07 -17.30
N PRO A 158 4.57 3.95 -18.52
CA PRO A 158 5.99 4.22 -18.79
C PRO A 158 6.33 5.71 -18.89
N ASP A 159 5.34 6.60 -19.02
CA ASP A 159 5.54 8.03 -19.06
C ASP A 159 5.84 8.54 -17.63
N ARG A 160 7.13 8.80 -17.38
CA ARG A 160 7.61 9.22 -16.07
C ARG A 160 7.03 10.57 -15.65
N ASP A 161 6.92 11.51 -16.56
CA ASP A 161 6.49 12.88 -16.22
C ASP A 161 5.01 12.86 -15.78
N LEU A 162 4.18 12.06 -16.45
CA LEU A 162 2.78 11.86 -16.04
C LEU A 162 2.69 11.13 -14.70
N TYR A 163 3.54 10.11 -14.51
CA TYR A 163 3.56 9.36 -13.23
C TYR A 163 4.02 10.25 -12.08
N GLU A 164 5.10 11.01 -12.27
CA GLU A 164 5.61 11.99 -11.29
C GLU A 164 4.52 12.99 -10.92
N ALA A 165 3.85 13.59 -11.91
CA ALA A 165 2.78 14.55 -11.66
C ALA A 165 1.64 13.94 -10.82
N ALA A 166 1.25 12.70 -11.08
CA ALA A 166 0.24 12.00 -10.30
C ALA A 166 0.72 11.73 -8.87
N VAL A 167 1.96 11.25 -8.70
CA VAL A 167 2.54 10.99 -7.36
C VAL A 167 2.65 12.26 -6.54
N GLU A 168 3.12 13.36 -7.12
CA GLU A 168 3.22 14.66 -6.43
C GLU A 168 1.83 15.18 -6.01
N LYS A 169 0.83 14.99 -6.86
CA LYS A 169 -0.56 15.35 -6.53
C LYS A 169 -1.08 14.58 -5.30
N TRP A 170 -0.84 13.26 -5.24
CA TRP A 170 -1.23 12.44 -4.10
C TRP A 170 -0.38 12.69 -2.86
N ALA A 171 0.93 12.91 -3.03
CA ALA A 171 1.84 13.24 -1.93
C ALA A 171 1.39 14.52 -1.19
N ALA A 172 0.98 15.56 -1.93
CA ALA A 172 0.47 16.80 -1.35
C ALA A 172 -0.82 16.64 -0.53
N LEU A 173 -1.57 15.56 -0.76
CA LEU A 173 -2.80 15.25 -0.02
C LEU A 173 -2.55 14.32 1.20
N SER A 174 -1.35 13.75 1.29
CA SER A 174 -1.07 12.63 2.19
C SER A 174 -0.32 13.06 3.46
N ALA A 175 -0.81 12.60 4.60
CA ALA A 175 -0.14 12.80 5.87
C ALA A 175 1.07 11.87 6.05
N VAL A 176 1.02 10.69 5.46
CA VAL A 176 2.12 9.72 5.45
C VAL A 176 2.34 9.20 4.04
N ILE A 177 3.60 9.15 3.61
CA ILE A 177 4.01 8.56 2.33
C ILE A 177 4.94 7.39 2.63
N LYS A 178 4.59 6.19 2.16
CA LYS A 178 5.49 5.04 2.18
C LYS A 178 5.90 4.73 0.73
N VAL A 179 7.19 4.65 0.47
CA VAL A 179 7.74 4.50 -0.88
C VAL A 179 9.00 3.62 -0.83
N SER A 180 9.37 2.97 -1.93
CA SER A 180 10.65 2.27 -2.02
C SER A 180 11.76 3.16 -2.58
N ASP A 181 13.01 2.79 -2.30
CA ASP A 181 14.19 3.43 -2.93
C ASP A 181 14.20 3.23 -4.45
N ASP A 182 13.74 2.07 -4.94
CA ASP A 182 13.59 1.80 -6.37
C ASP A 182 12.54 2.72 -7.02
N ASP A 183 11.39 2.95 -6.36
CA ASP A 183 10.37 3.89 -6.84
C ASP A 183 10.93 5.30 -6.95
N LEU A 184 11.64 5.77 -5.92
CA LEU A 184 12.27 7.09 -5.92
C LEU A 184 13.35 7.22 -6.98
N ALA A 185 14.17 6.19 -7.18
CA ALA A 185 15.20 6.19 -8.22
C ALA A 185 14.59 6.25 -9.62
N TRP A 186 13.43 5.63 -9.83
CA TRP A 186 12.73 5.70 -11.11
C TRP A 186 12.04 7.05 -11.34
N LEU A 187 11.33 7.58 -10.32
CA LEU A 187 10.62 8.86 -10.42
C LEU A 187 11.60 10.04 -10.50
N PHE A 188 12.60 10.07 -9.61
CA PHE A 188 13.47 11.23 -9.39
C PHE A 188 14.96 10.85 -9.57
N PRO A 189 15.40 10.42 -10.78
CA PRO A 189 16.74 9.87 -10.98
C PRO A 189 17.88 10.86 -10.74
N GLN A 190 17.58 12.16 -10.59
CA GLN A 190 18.57 13.22 -10.35
C GLN A 190 18.54 13.75 -8.91
N ALA A 191 17.59 13.28 -8.07
CA ALA A 191 17.45 13.71 -6.68
C ALA A 191 17.90 12.60 -5.72
N SER A 192 18.42 12.98 -4.57
CA SER A 192 18.64 12.02 -3.50
C SER A 192 17.32 11.65 -2.81
N ILE A 193 17.27 10.46 -2.21
CA ILE A 193 16.13 10.02 -1.38
C ILE A 193 15.81 11.06 -0.30
N GLU A 194 16.87 11.60 0.34
CA GLU A 194 16.73 12.60 1.41
C GLU A 194 16.14 13.91 0.91
N ASP A 195 16.55 14.38 -0.28
CA ASP A 195 16.00 15.60 -0.86
C ASP A 195 14.50 15.46 -1.17
N VAL A 196 14.10 14.33 -1.77
CA VAL A 196 12.68 14.07 -2.08
C VAL A 196 11.86 13.93 -0.79
N ALA A 197 12.32 13.15 0.18
CA ALA A 197 11.61 12.96 1.43
C ALA A 197 11.46 14.28 2.21
N ASN A 198 12.53 15.09 2.30
CA ASN A 198 12.47 16.39 2.97
C ASN A 198 11.56 17.40 2.23
N ARG A 199 11.52 17.35 0.90
CA ARG A 199 10.59 18.16 0.11
C ARG A 199 9.14 17.80 0.47
N TRP A 200 8.75 16.53 0.46
CA TRP A 200 7.40 16.11 0.83
C TRP A 200 7.04 16.45 2.28
N ILE A 201 8.01 16.36 3.23
CA ILE A 201 7.81 16.84 4.60
C ILE A 201 7.55 18.35 4.63
N ASN A 202 8.33 19.15 3.89
CA ASN A 202 8.14 20.59 3.81
C ASN A 202 6.82 20.98 3.14
N ASP A 203 6.33 20.14 2.22
CA ASP A 203 5.06 20.34 1.51
C ASP A 203 3.84 19.87 2.33
N GLY A 204 4.05 19.28 3.52
CA GLY A 204 2.98 18.99 4.48
C GLY A 204 2.83 17.53 4.91
N ALA A 205 3.57 16.60 4.34
CA ALA A 205 3.60 15.23 4.85
C ALA A 205 4.21 15.20 6.27
N PHE A 206 3.63 14.44 7.15
CA PHE A 206 4.12 14.31 8.52
C PHE A 206 5.25 13.28 8.64
N LEU A 207 5.15 12.20 7.86
CA LEU A 207 6.11 11.09 7.86
C LEU A 207 6.29 10.56 6.43
N VAL A 208 7.55 10.42 6.02
CA VAL A 208 7.92 9.66 4.81
C VAL A 208 8.71 8.43 5.23
N VAL A 209 8.23 7.25 4.89
CA VAL A 209 8.90 5.96 5.14
C VAL A 209 9.45 5.42 3.83
N VAL A 210 10.76 5.26 3.76
CA VAL A 210 11.46 4.68 2.60
C VAL A 210 11.89 3.26 2.92
N THR A 211 11.40 2.30 2.15
CA THR A 211 11.85 0.90 2.20
C THR A 211 13.06 0.72 1.28
N ARG A 212 14.10 -0.01 1.75
CA ARG A 212 15.37 -0.21 1.03
C ARG A 212 15.75 -1.70 0.96
N GLY A 213 14.75 -2.56 0.79
CA GLY A 213 14.93 -4.00 0.74
C GLY A 213 15.75 -4.53 1.91
N ALA A 214 16.83 -5.25 1.63
CA ALA A 214 17.73 -5.80 2.65
C ALA A 214 18.46 -4.72 3.49
N ASN A 215 18.52 -3.47 3.00
CA ASN A 215 19.15 -2.36 3.72
C ASN A 215 18.25 -1.73 4.78
N GLY A 216 17.00 -2.22 4.94
CA GLY A 216 16.09 -1.81 6.00
C GLY A 216 15.21 -0.62 5.63
N LEU A 217 14.92 0.23 6.60
CA LEU A 217 13.93 1.30 6.51
C LEU A 217 14.52 2.64 6.98
N VAL A 218 14.07 3.73 6.37
CA VAL A 218 14.32 5.09 6.86
C VAL A 218 13.00 5.82 6.97
N GLY A 219 12.75 6.45 8.12
CA GLY A 219 11.64 7.37 8.33
C GLY A 219 12.15 8.80 8.41
N TYR A 220 11.52 9.72 7.69
CA TYR A 220 11.80 11.15 7.69
C TYR A 220 10.63 11.91 8.30
N THR A 221 10.93 12.83 9.20
CA THR A 221 9.97 13.75 9.83
C THR A 221 10.59 15.14 9.90
N SER A 222 9.84 16.15 10.34
CA SER A 222 10.39 17.50 10.62
C SER A 222 11.49 17.49 11.68
N ASP A 223 11.55 16.48 12.57
CA ASP A 223 12.58 16.38 13.60
C ASP A 223 13.85 15.68 13.09
N GLY A 224 13.89 15.27 11.83
CA GLY A 224 15.00 14.60 11.18
C GLY A 224 14.68 13.17 10.75
N ARG A 225 15.70 12.34 10.56
CA ARG A 225 15.56 10.97 10.08
C ARG A 225 15.85 9.91 11.14
N VAL A 226 15.15 8.80 11.04
CA VAL A 226 15.38 7.59 11.81
C VAL A 226 15.63 6.43 10.86
N GLU A 227 16.74 5.71 11.05
CA GLU A 227 17.12 4.59 10.22
C GLU A 227 17.19 3.30 11.04
N VAL A 228 16.69 2.19 10.47
CA VAL A 228 16.77 0.85 11.07
C VAL A 228 17.28 -0.14 10.01
N PRO A 229 18.13 -1.11 10.40
CA PRO A 229 18.62 -2.13 9.47
C PRO A 229 17.54 -3.11 9.07
N GLY A 230 17.73 -3.77 7.94
CA GLY A 230 16.92 -4.91 7.53
C GLY A 230 17.13 -6.12 8.45
N VAL A 231 16.11 -6.94 8.59
CA VAL A 231 16.18 -8.19 9.34
C VAL A 231 16.60 -9.31 8.38
N LYS A 232 17.66 -10.03 8.72
CA LYS A 232 18.12 -11.16 7.91
C LYS A 232 17.14 -12.33 8.01
N VAL A 233 16.76 -12.87 6.87
CA VAL A 233 15.83 -13.99 6.74
C VAL A 233 16.19 -14.80 5.49
N ASP A 234 15.83 -16.09 5.47
CA ASP A 234 15.87 -16.90 4.25
C ASP A 234 14.68 -16.45 3.37
N VAL A 235 14.99 -15.71 2.31
CA VAL A 235 13.98 -15.12 1.43
C VAL A 235 13.37 -16.21 0.54
N VAL A 236 12.06 -16.39 0.65
CA VAL A 236 11.24 -17.26 -0.20
C VAL A 236 10.55 -16.44 -1.29
N ASP A 237 9.98 -15.28 -0.92
CA ASP A 237 9.27 -14.38 -1.80
C ASP A 237 9.33 -12.94 -1.23
N THR A 238 9.37 -11.92 -2.05
CA THR A 238 9.39 -10.53 -1.59
C THR A 238 8.05 -9.82 -1.74
N VAL A 239 7.07 -10.47 -2.35
CA VAL A 239 5.72 -9.92 -2.58
C VAL A 239 5.03 -9.60 -1.25
N GLY A 240 4.47 -8.38 -1.15
CA GLY A 240 3.74 -7.94 0.04
C GLY A 240 4.61 -7.41 1.19
N ALA A 241 5.94 -7.45 1.09
CA ALA A 241 6.82 -6.95 2.15
C ALA A 241 6.64 -5.45 2.38
N GLY A 242 6.60 -4.65 1.31
CA GLY A 242 6.33 -3.22 1.35
C GLY A 242 4.94 -2.90 1.89
N ASP A 243 3.93 -3.68 1.47
CA ASP A 243 2.54 -3.55 1.91
C ASP A 243 2.42 -3.81 3.42
N THR A 244 3.18 -4.80 3.91
CA THR A 244 3.29 -5.11 5.34
C THR A 244 3.91 -3.95 6.14
N VAL A 245 4.94 -3.28 5.60
CA VAL A 245 5.51 -2.07 6.23
C VAL A 245 4.44 -0.98 6.35
N GLY A 246 3.70 -0.70 5.27
CA GLY A 246 2.59 0.26 5.28
C GLY A 246 1.55 -0.05 6.37
N ALA A 247 1.17 -1.33 6.50
CA ALA A 247 0.22 -1.77 7.53
C ALA A 247 0.73 -1.53 8.97
N ILE A 248 2.01 -1.79 9.26
CA ILE A 248 2.60 -1.51 10.58
C ILE A 248 2.63 0.01 10.87
N VAL A 249 2.89 0.83 9.87
CA VAL A 249 2.82 2.30 10.03
C VAL A 249 1.40 2.74 10.38
N VAL A 250 0.39 2.22 9.68
CA VAL A 250 -1.03 2.49 10.00
C VAL A 250 -1.38 1.99 11.42
N GLU A 251 -0.98 0.76 11.80
CA GLU A 251 -1.15 0.24 13.18
C GLU A 251 -0.60 1.22 14.22
N ALA A 252 0.62 1.73 13.99
CA ALA A 252 1.27 2.66 14.89
C ALA A 252 0.55 4.03 14.97
N MET A 253 0.07 4.55 13.83
CA MET A 253 -0.75 5.77 13.80
C MET A 253 -2.00 5.64 14.65
N LEU A 254 -2.68 4.50 14.56
CA LEU A 254 -3.91 4.23 15.33
C LEU A 254 -3.62 4.06 16.84
N ALA A 255 -2.49 3.44 17.18
CA ALA A 255 -2.13 3.15 18.56
C ALA A 255 -1.57 4.36 19.31
N HIS A 256 -0.80 5.21 18.65
CA HIS A 256 -0.03 6.28 19.29
C HIS A 256 -0.41 7.68 18.82
N GLY A 257 -1.11 7.79 17.70
CA GLY A 257 -1.34 9.06 17.02
C GLY A 257 -0.18 9.42 16.07
N LEU A 258 -0.52 10.06 14.95
CA LEU A 258 0.44 10.43 13.91
C LEU A 258 1.55 11.35 14.43
N VAL A 259 1.20 12.32 15.26
CA VAL A 259 2.11 13.36 15.78
C VAL A 259 3.24 12.79 16.66
N GLU A 260 3.00 11.64 17.27
CA GLU A 260 3.97 10.96 18.15
C GLU A 260 4.96 10.08 17.39
N LEU A 261 4.73 9.80 16.09
CA LEU A 261 5.59 8.93 15.28
C LEU A 261 6.91 9.62 14.90
N ARG A 262 7.78 9.83 15.88
CA ARG A 262 9.10 10.47 15.77
C ARG A 262 10.08 9.91 16.78
N GLY A 263 11.36 10.22 16.63
CA GLY A 263 12.42 9.82 17.56
C GLY A 263 12.45 8.31 17.85
N ASP A 264 12.50 7.96 19.13
CA ASP A 264 12.62 6.56 19.57
C ASP A 264 11.35 5.76 19.33
N LEU A 265 10.15 6.38 19.38
CA LEU A 265 8.91 5.69 19.04
C LEU A 265 8.91 5.30 17.56
N LEU A 266 9.27 6.21 16.66
CA LEU A 266 9.40 5.90 15.24
C LEU A 266 10.44 4.79 15.00
N ARG A 267 11.57 4.81 15.71
CA ARG A 267 12.57 3.74 15.66
C ARG A 267 11.97 2.39 16.05
N GLY A 268 11.18 2.32 17.10
CA GLY A 268 10.46 1.11 17.52
C GLY A 268 9.49 0.63 16.45
N VAL A 269 8.71 1.53 15.87
CA VAL A 269 7.76 1.25 14.78
C VAL A 269 8.49 0.69 13.55
N LEU A 270 9.54 1.34 13.08
CA LEU A 270 10.31 0.88 11.92
C LEU A 270 11.00 -0.46 12.18
N THR A 271 11.49 -0.70 13.40
CA THR A 271 12.07 -1.99 13.79
C THR A 271 11.01 -3.11 13.72
N ARG A 272 9.80 -2.86 14.23
CA ARG A 272 8.67 -3.78 14.12
C ARG A 272 8.26 -4.00 12.66
N ALA A 273 8.24 -2.94 11.85
CA ALA A 273 7.94 -3.02 10.42
C ALA A 273 8.98 -3.86 9.66
N ALA A 274 10.28 -3.69 9.95
CA ALA A 274 11.34 -4.50 9.36
C ALA A 274 11.21 -5.98 9.73
N ALA A 275 10.85 -6.29 11.00
CA ALA A 275 10.59 -7.66 11.44
C ALA A 275 9.36 -8.26 10.73
N ALA A 276 8.28 -7.50 10.60
CA ALA A 276 7.07 -7.93 9.90
C ALA A 276 7.32 -8.20 8.40
N ALA A 277 8.05 -7.32 7.74
CA ALA A 277 8.45 -7.50 6.34
C ALA A 277 9.34 -8.76 6.15
N ALA A 278 10.28 -9.02 7.07
CA ALA A 278 11.11 -10.23 7.03
C ALA A 278 10.29 -11.51 7.18
N ILE A 279 9.28 -11.53 8.06
CA ILE A 279 8.35 -12.66 8.18
C ILE A 279 7.58 -12.85 6.87
N THR A 280 7.07 -11.77 6.24
CA THR A 280 6.42 -11.84 4.94
C THR A 280 7.36 -12.43 3.89
N CYS A 281 8.62 -11.95 3.82
CA CYS A 281 9.62 -12.46 2.89
C CYS A 281 9.99 -13.94 3.08
N SER A 282 9.80 -14.50 4.27
CA SER A 282 10.07 -15.92 4.56
C SER A 282 8.96 -16.87 4.10
N ARG A 283 7.88 -16.35 3.49
CA ARG A 283 6.68 -17.06 3.09
C ARG A 283 6.46 -16.94 1.59
N LYS A 284 5.78 -17.90 0.98
CA LYS A 284 5.38 -17.83 -0.43
C LYS A 284 4.17 -16.90 -0.58
N GLY A 285 4.24 -15.96 -1.50
CA GLY A 285 3.20 -14.95 -1.75
C GLY A 285 3.08 -13.92 -0.63
N ALA A 286 2.16 -12.98 -0.77
CA ALA A 286 1.89 -11.94 0.21
C ALA A 286 1.20 -12.50 1.46
N GLN A 287 1.97 -13.10 2.37
CA GLN A 287 1.51 -13.70 3.61
C GLN A 287 2.03 -12.93 4.83
N PRO A 288 1.42 -11.77 5.16
CA PRO A 288 1.84 -10.96 6.30
C PRO A 288 1.66 -11.70 7.62
N PRO A 289 2.44 -11.35 8.66
CA PRO A 289 2.32 -11.95 9.97
C PRO A 289 1.01 -11.58 10.67
N TYR A 290 0.59 -12.46 11.59
CA TYR A 290 -0.42 -12.14 12.58
C TYR A 290 0.19 -11.33 13.73
N LYS A 291 -0.64 -10.60 14.47
CA LYS A 291 -0.21 -9.75 15.59
C LYS A 291 0.66 -10.49 16.62
N HIS A 292 0.34 -11.74 16.94
CA HIS A 292 1.05 -12.55 17.93
C HIS A 292 2.44 -13.03 17.48
N GLU A 293 2.77 -12.92 16.21
CA GLU A 293 4.07 -13.29 15.63
C GLU A 293 5.08 -12.14 15.68
N LEU A 294 4.63 -10.94 16.06
CA LEU A 294 5.43 -9.73 16.01
C LEU A 294 5.91 -9.29 17.41
N PRO A 295 7.12 -8.68 17.50
CA PRO A 295 7.56 -8.07 18.75
C PRO A 295 6.63 -6.93 19.17
N ILE A 296 6.47 -6.74 20.46
CA ILE A 296 5.73 -5.60 21.02
C ILE A 296 6.60 -4.34 20.84
N ILE A 297 6.00 -3.21 20.47
CA ILE A 297 6.68 -1.91 20.51
C ILE A 297 6.78 -1.52 21.98
N GLU A 298 7.98 -1.58 22.54
CA GLU A 298 8.22 -1.00 23.87
C GLU A 298 8.24 0.53 23.69
N ALA A 299 7.26 1.22 24.26
CA ALA A 299 7.35 2.66 24.42
C ALA A 299 8.59 2.94 25.29
N GLY A 300 9.58 3.63 24.72
CA GLY A 300 10.77 4.04 25.48
C GLY A 300 10.34 4.72 26.77
N LYS A 301 10.97 4.30 27.87
CA LYS A 301 10.76 4.88 29.21
C LYS A 301 11.31 6.28 29.30
#